data_3dfef0c1a2271fef80583a6fd4522db3
#
_entry.id   3dfef0c1a2271fef80583a6fd4522db3
#
_cell.length_a   1.000
_cell.length_b   1.000
_cell.length_c   1.000
_cell.angle_alpha   90.00
_cell.angle_beta   90.00
_cell.angle_gamma   90.00
#
_symmetry.space_group_name_H-M   'P 1'
#
loop_
_entity.id
_entity.type
_entity.pdbx_description
1 polymer ?
#
loop_
_entity_poly.entity_id
_entity_poly.type
_entity_poly.pdbx_seq_one_letter_code
_entity_poly.pdbx_strand_id
1 'polypeptide(L)' 'MSKIDPWHSVKQYTRNVYHDNTECTEGNNIEKENWRAGTGGRPKCERCADLDASGK' A
#
# COMPACT_ATOMS: atom_id res chain seq x y z
N MET A 1 -15.79 4.55 -1.26
CA MET A 1 -14.40 4.65 -1.71
C MET A 1 -13.49 4.11 -0.64
N SER A 2 -12.50 3.32 -1.04
CA SER A 2 -11.64 2.61 -0.09
C SER A 2 -10.26 3.25 0.08
N LYS A 3 -10.10 4.44 -0.47
CA LYS A 3 -8.83 5.15 -0.38
C LYS A 3 -8.63 5.73 1.01
N ILE A 4 -7.43 5.55 1.57
CA ILE A 4 -7.06 6.07 2.88
C ILE A 4 -5.65 6.65 2.81
N ASP A 5 -5.17 7.20 3.92
CA ASP A 5 -3.82 7.70 4.01
C ASP A 5 -2.81 6.60 3.66
N PRO A 6 -1.76 6.92 2.90
CA PRO A 6 -0.82 5.89 2.44
C PRO A 6 -0.05 5.24 3.57
N TRP A 7 0.35 4.00 3.33
CA TRP A 7 1.21 3.24 4.24
C TRP A 7 2.13 2.34 3.43
N HIS A 8 3.15 1.81 4.05
CA HIS A 8 4.11 0.93 3.39
C HIS A 8 4.74 -0.04 4.39
N SER A 9 5.38 -1.09 3.85
CA SER A 9 6.11 -2.05 4.66
C SER A 9 7.60 -1.72 4.65
N VAL A 10 8.25 -1.83 5.81
CA VAL A 10 9.71 -1.67 5.92
C VAL A 10 10.44 -3.00 5.88
N LYS A 11 9.74 -4.09 5.61
CA LYS A 11 10.32 -5.42 5.53
C LYS A 11 11.29 -5.51 4.36
N GLN A 12 12.46 -6.12 4.60
CA GLN A 12 13.45 -6.35 3.55
C GLN A 12 12.95 -7.40 2.55
N TYR A 13 13.41 -7.28 1.32
CA TYR A 13 13.11 -8.23 0.22
C TYR A 13 11.64 -8.25 -0.19
N THR A 14 10.86 -7.24 0.19
CA THR A 14 9.51 -7.05 -0.33
C THR A 14 9.52 -5.94 -1.37
N ARG A 15 8.42 -5.79 -2.09
CA ARG A 15 8.27 -4.73 -3.08
C ARG A 15 8.31 -3.36 -2.39
N ASN A 16 9.11 -2.46 -2.93
CA ASN A 16 9.26 -1.11 -2.39
C ASN A 16 8.19 -0.18 -2.96
N VAL A 17 6.95 -0.41 -2.54
CA VAL A 17 5.81 0.41 -2.98
C VAL A 17 4.99 0.83 -1.76
N TYR A 18 4.21 1.90 -1.92
CA TYR A 18 3.26 2.27 -0.88
C TYR A 18 1.84 1.87 -1.30
N HIS A 19 0.97 1.78 -0.32
CA HIS A 19 -0.43 1.43 -0.53
C HIS A 19 -1.32 2.56 -0.01
N ASP A 20 -2.47 2.77 -0.63
CA ASP A 20 -3.41 3.79 -0.19
C ASP A 20 -4.87 3.38 -0.40
N ASN A 21 -5.10 2.07 -0.50
CA ASN A 21 -6.45 1.55 -0.71
C ASN A 21 -6.67 0.35 0.21
N THR A 22 -7.76 0.39 0.99
CA THR A 22 -8.06 -0.67 1.97
C THR A 22 -8.39 -2.01 1.32
N GLU A 23 -8.70 -2.03 0.03
CA GLU A 23 -8.98 -3.27 -0.69
C GLU A 23 -7.73 -3.89 -1.32
N CYS A 24 -6.57 -3.26 -1.14
CA CYS A 24 -5.32 -3.80 -1.65
C CYS A 24 -4.88 -4.98 -0.79
N THR A 25 -4.94 -6.20 -1.35
CA THR A 25 -4.57 -7.40 -0.59
C THR A 25 -3.10 -7.42 -0.22
N GLU A 26 -2.23 -6.90 -1.07
CA GLU A 26 -0.81 -6.80 -0.75
C GLU A 26 -0.57 -5.87 0.45
N GLY A 27 -1.26 -4.73 0.47
CA GLY A 27 -1.16 -3.78 1.57
C GLY A 27 -1.71 -4.35 2.87
N ASN A 28 -2.77 -5.14 2.78
CA ASN A 28 -3.41 -5.73 3.95
C ASN A 28 -2.62 -6.89 4.55
N ASN A 29 -1.65 -7.43 3.81
CA ASN A 29 -0.80 -8.52 4.28
C ASN A 29 0.45 -8.06 5.01
N ILE A 30 0.63 -6.77 5.18
CA ILE A 30 1.80 -6.24 5.88
C ILE A 30 1.66 -6.53 7.37
N GLU A 31 2.68 -7.16 7.93
CA GLU A 31 2.74 -7.42 9.37
C GLU A 31 2.79 -6.09 10.12
N LYS A 32 2.10 -6.03 11.25
CA LYS A 32 1.99 -4.81 12.04
C LYS A 32 3.35 -4.22 12.40
N GLU A 33 4.31 -5.07 12.70
CA GLU A 33 5.66 -4.65 13.07
C GLU A 33 6.42 -4.01 11.91
N ASN A 34 6.03 -4.31 10.67
CA ASN A 34 6.65 -3.77 9.47
C ASN A 34 5.84 -2.62 8.85
N TRP A 35 4.69 -2.33 9.40
CA TRP A 35 3.78 -1.30 8.90
C TRP A 35 4.24 0.09 9.32
N ARG A 36 4.27 1.02 8.36
CA ARG A 36 4.60 2.42 8.64
C ARG A 36 3.68 3.33 7.84
N ALA A 37 3.25 4.42 8.45
CA ALA A 37 2.43 5.41 7.79
C ALA A 37 3.26 6.20 6.77
N GLY A 38 2.61 6.68 5.71
CA GLY A 38 3.22 7.51 4.69
C GLY A 38 3.68 6.72 3.47
N THR A 39 4.17 7.44 2.46
CA THR A 39 4.61 6.83 1.20
C THR A 39 6.03 6.29 1.24
N GLY A 40 6.84 6.74 2.19
CA GLY A 40 8.23 6.33 2.31
C GLY A 40 9.08 6.71 1.10
N GLY A 41 8.65 7.69 0.31
CA GLY A 41 9.35 8.07 -0.91
C GLY A 41 9.31 7.02 -2.01
N ARG A 42 8.33 6.11 -1.96
CA ARG A 42 8.22 4.98 -2.88
C ARG A 42 7.16 5.21 -3.95
N PRO A 43 7.23 4.50 -5.09
CA PRO A 43 6.16 4.55 -6.08
C PRO A 43 4.91 3.84 -5.56
N LYS A 44 3.77 4.17 -6.14
CA LYS A 44 2.49 3.56 -5.78
C LYS A 44 2.45 2.11 -6.21
N CYS A 45 1.85 1.26 -5.37
CA CYS A 45 1.58 -0.14 -5.68
C CYS A 45 0.69 -0.24 -6.93
N GLU A 46 1.03 -1.13 -7.84
CA GLU A 46 0.23 -1.34 -9.06
C GLU A 46 -1.19 -1.76 -8.74
N ARG A 47 -1.36 -2.59 -7.74
CA ARG A 47 -2.68 -3.03 -7.30
C ARG A 47 -3.53 -1.85 -6.81
N CYS A 48 -2.92 -0.96 -6.03
CA CYS A 48 -3.62 0.24 -5.58
C CYS A 48 -3.99 1.14 -6.75
N ALA A 49 -3.11 1.26 -7.75
CA ALA A 49 -3.39 2.03 -8.95
C ALA A 49 -4.56 1.42 -9.74
N ASP A 50 -4.61 0.10 -9.85
CA ASP A 50 -5.71 -0.60 -10.52
C ASP A 50 -7.03 -0.39 -9.78
N LEU A 51 -7.00 -0.45 -8.46
CA LEU A 51 -8.19 -0.21 -7.64
C LEU A 51 -8.68 1.22 -7.78
N ASP A 52 -7.77 2.19 -7.81
CA ASP A 52 -8.13 3.59 -8.05
C ASP A 52 -8.79 3.76 -9.41
N ALA A 53 -8.23 3.15 -10.44
CA ALA A 53 -8.77 3.22 -11.79
C ALA A 53 -10.17 2.58 -11.87
N SER A 54 -10.44 1.60 -11.03
CA SER A 54 -11.73 0.91 -10.94
C SER A 54 -12.71 1.61 -10.00
N GLY A 55 -12.33 2.71 -9.39
CA GLY A 55 -13.18 3.47 -8.47
C GLY A 55 -13.34 2.84 -7.10
N LYS A 56 -12.40 2.01 -6.69
CA LYS A 56 -12.50 1.28 -5.40
C LYS A 56 -11.57 1.79 -4.31
#